data_1e1407a6e3d2a1d30827d7586c1935fb
#
_entry.id   1e1407a6e3d2a1d30827d7586c1935fb
#
_cell.length_a   1.000
_cell.length_b   1.000
_cell.length_c   1.000
_cell.angle_alpha   90.00
_cell.angle_beta   90.00
_cell.angle_gamma   90.00
#
_symmetry.space_group_name_H-M   'P 1'
#
loop_
_entity.id
_entity.type
_entity.pdbx_description
1 polymer ?
#
loop_
_entity_poly.entity_id
_entity_poly.type
_entity_poly.pdbx_seq_one_letter_code
_entity_poly.pdbx_strand_id
1 'polypeptide(L)'
;MINIIGAGFGRTGTLSLKLALEQLGYGPCHHMDEVLAHRETIAAWTSAAEGAPVDWDSLYGQYRSTVDWPGARFWRELADHYPSARVILTVRDPEKWYDSARSTLFQAISNRPARMSAEAMRVITMMNLVVWDGVFKGCFADKDHALQVFAEHNAAVQREISADRLLVFDVAQGWGPLCDFLGVPVPGEQFPRLNNREAYAAKHRERVVAAMSASGVQP
;
A
#
# COMPACT_ATOMS: atom_id res chain seq x y z
N MET A 1 16.91 -4.74 6.59
CA MET A 1 16.11 -6.00 6.50
C MET A 1 14.70 -5.71 7.00
N ILE A 2 13.68 -6.14 6.26
CA ILE A 2 12.26 -5.97 6.60
C ILE A 2 11.89 -6.87 7.78
N ASN A 3 11.25 -6.27 8.78
CA ASN A 3 10.73 -6.96 9.97
C ASN A 3 9.22 -7.17 9.93
N ILE A 4 8.50 -6.28 9.23
CA ILE A 4 7.04 -6.31 9.11
C ILE A 4 6.64 -6.18 7.64
N ILE A 5 5.78 -7.08 7.19
CA ILE A 5 5.18 -7.09 5.86
C ILE A 5 3.68 -6.83 6.01
N GLY A 6 3.21 -5.69 5.51
CA GLY A 6 1.79 -5.39 5.39
C GLY A 6 1.21 -6.00 4.11
N ALA A 7 0.40 -7.03 4.25
CA ALA A 7 -0.24 -7.72 3.14
C ALA A 7 -1.60 -7.11 2.75
N GLY A 8 -2.15 -6.19 3.54
CA GLY A 8 -3.45 -5.57 3.25
C GLY A 8 -3.41 -4.62 2.07
N PHE A 9 -4.44 -4.66 1.25
CA PHE A 9 -4.58 -3.75 0.10
C PHE A 9 -4.70 -2.28 0.53
N GLY A 10 -4.31 -1.38 -0.34
CA GLY A 10 -4.55 0.04 -0.14
C GLY A 10 -6.02 0.33 0.22
N ARG A 11 -6.25 1.33 1.07
CA ARG A 11 -7.57 1.74 1.63
C ARG A 11 -8.12 0.85 2.74
N THR A 12 -7.36 -0.09 3.27
CA THR A 12 -7.68 -0.84 4.50
C THR A 12 -7.14 -0.20 5.78
N GLY A 13 -6.60 1.04 5.70
CA GLY A 13 -5.99 1.74 6.83
C GLY A 13 -4.45 1.66 6.84
N THR A 14 -3.84 1.35 5.72
CA THR A 14 -2.38 1.16 5.56
C THR A 14 -1.57 2.37 6.00
N LEU A 15 -2.04 3.61 5.75
CA LEU A 15 -1.34 4.81 6.20
C LEU A 15 -1.37 4.96 7.74
N SER A 16 -2.46 4.61 8.39
CA SER A 16 -2.54 4.57 9.86
C SER A 16 -1.60 3.52 10.43
N LEU A 17 -1.53 2.34 9.79
CA LEU A 17 -0.58 1.29 10.17
C LEU A 17 0.87 1.73 9.95
N LYS A 18 1.20 2.41 8.82
CA LYS A 18 2.54 2.97 8.59
C LYS A 18 2.99 3.83 9.77
N LEU A 19 2.20 4.82 10.14
CA LEU A 19 2.53 5.74 11.23
C LEU A 19 2.63 5.02 12.58
N ALA A 20 1.76 4.05 12.83
CA ALA A 20 1.81 3.24 14.04
C ALA A 20 3.10 2.43 14.11
N LEU A 21 3.51 1.78 13.03
CA LEU A 21 4.76 1.02 12.96
C LEU A 21 5.99 1.92 13.15
N GLU A 22 5.99 3.11 12.55
CA GLU A 22 7.09 4.07 12.73
C GLU A 22 7.20 4.55 14.18
N GLN A 23 6.05 4.81 14.84
CA GLN A 23 6.01 5.19 16.26
C GLN A 23 6.47 4.05 17.19
N LEU A 24 6.21 2.80 16.82
CA LEU A 24 6.66 1.61 17.56
C LEU A 24 8.11 1.21 17.26
N GLY A 25 8.86 2.00 16.46
CA GLY A 25 10.28 1.74 16.15
C GLY A 25 10.51 0.76 15.00
N TYR A 26 9.48 0.44 14.21
CA TYR A 26 9.58 -0.38 12.98
C TYR A 26 9.71 0.47 11.71
N GLY A 27 10.06 1.74 11.86
CA GLY A 27 10.35 2.64 10.73
C GLY A 27 11.82 2.62 10.29
N PRO A 28 12.12 3.19 9.10
CA PRO A 28 11.18 3.72 8.11
C PRO A 28 10.25 2.65 7.53
N CYS A 29 9.00 3.05 7.24
CA CYS A 29 8.00 2.15 6.68
C CYS A 29 7.70 2.51 5.21
N HIS A 30 7.94 1.56 4.30
CA HIS A 30 7.62 1.73 2.89
C HIS A 30 6.09 1.73 2.65
N HIS A 31 5.64 2.59 1.76
CA HIS A 31 4.23 2.80 1.38
C HIS A 31 4.19 3.41 -0.03
N MET A 32 3.05 3.42 -0.70
CA MET A 32 2.94 4.10 -2.01
C MET A 32 3.40 5.58 -1.94
N ASP A 33 3.22 6.24 -0.80
CA ASP A 33 3.72 7.61 -0.59
C ASP A 33 5.23 7.71 -0.77
N GLU A 34 6.00 6.67 -0.36
CA GLU A 34 7.46 6.62 -0.53
C GLU A 34 7.83 6.42 -2.00
N VAL A 35 7.11 5.56 -2.73
CA VAL A 35 7.31 5.38 -4.18
C VAL A 35 7.06 6.70 -4.93
N LEU A 36 6.04 7.46 -4.53
CA LEU A 36 5.74 8.76 -5.15
C LEU A 36 6.74 9.85 -4.75
N ALA A 37 7.42 9.72 -3.62
CA ALA A 37 8.49 10.60 -3.17
C ALA A 37 9.85 10.23 -3.81
N HIS A 38 10.11 8.93 -3.97
CA HIS A 38 11.35 8.34 -4.50
C HIS A 38 11.10 7.72 -5.87
N ARG A 39 10.82 8.56 -6.87
CA ARG A 39 10.37 8.13 -8.21
C ARG A 39 11.41 7.34 -9.00
N GLU A 40 12.65 7.36 -8.60
CA GLU A 40 13.73 6.50 -9.12
C GLU A 40 13.43 5.02 -8.94
N THR A 41 12.60 4.65 -7.94
CA THR A 41 12.21 3.25 -7.69
C THR A 41 11.10 2.75 -8.61
N ILE A 42 10.40 3.63 -9.35
CA ILE A 42 9.27 3.27 -10.21
C ILE A 42 9.65 2.22 -11.27
N ALA A 43 10.85 2.36 -11.86
CA ALA A 43 11.31 1.41 -12.86
C ALA A 43 11.47 -0.01 -12.27
N ALA A 44 12.01 -0.13 -11.06
CA ALA A 44 12.15 -1.41 -10.38
C ALA A 44 10.79 -2.05 -10.09
N TRP A 45 9.81 -1.27 -9.61
CA TRP A 45 8.45 -1.75 -9.39
C TRP A 45 7.72 -2.16 -10.67
N THR A 46 7.96 -1.43 -11.77
CA THR A 46 7.43 -1.78 -13.10
C THR A 46 7.99 -3.12 -13.55
N SER A 47 9.30 -3.29 -13.51
CA SER A 47 9.97 -4.54 -13.89
C SER A 47 9.53 -5.72 -13.01
N ALA A 48 9.39 -5.50 -11.70
CA ALA A 48 8.84 -6.50 -10.79
C ALA A 48 7.43 -6.95 -11.19
N ALA A 49 6.58 -5.98 -11.56
CA ALA A 49 5.21 -6.26 -12.00
C ALA A 49 5.14 -7.02 -13.34
N GLU A 50 6.16 -6.87 -14.18
CA GLU A 50 6.35 -7.60 -15.44
C GLU A 50 6.99 -8.98 -15.25
N GLY A 51 7.33 -9.36 -14.00
CA GLY A 51 7.88 -10.68 -13.66
C GLY A 51 9.40 -10.76 -13.71
N ALA A 52 10.11 -9.64 -13.78
CA ALA A 52 11.55 -9.64 -13.68
C ALA A 52 12.02 -10.03 -12.26
N PRO A 53 13.18 -10.66 -12.11
CA PRO A 53 13.80 -10.90 -10.81
C PRO A 53 14.02 -9.59 -10.04
N VAL A 54 13.74 -9.60 -8.75
CA VAL A 54 13.84 -8.42 -7.87
C VAL A 54 14.90 -8.64 -6.81
N ASP A 55 15.82 -7.69 -6.67
CA ASP A 55 16.68 -7.59 -5.50
C ASP A 55 15.91 -6.85 -4.38
N TRP A 56 15.19 -7.63 -3.57
CA TRP A 56 14.39 -7.08 -2.48
C TRP A 56 15.23 -6.35 -1.42
N ASP A 57 16.45 -6.82 -1.16
CA ASP A 57 17.32 -6.18 -0.17
C ASP A 57 17.79 -4.81 -0.65
N SER A 58 18.08 -4.66 -1.94
CA SER A 58 18.39 -3.36 -2.52
C SER A 58 17.18 -2.42 -2.54
N LEU A 59 16.00 -2.94 -2.94
CA LEU A 59 14.79 -2.13 -3.06
C LEU A 59 14.26 -1.64 -1.70
N TYR A 60 14.41 -2.45 -0.66
CA TYR A 60 13.95 -2.14 0.70
C TYR A 60 15.09 -1.76 1.68
N GLY A 61 16.31 -1.56 1.19
CA GLY A 61 17.51 -1.42 2.02
C GLY A 61 17.44 -0.42 3.17
N GLN A 62 16.69 0.65 3.01
CA GLN A 62 16.50 1.68 4.04
C GLN A 62 15.24 1.45 4.92
N TYR A 63 14.37 0.49 4.57
CA TYR A 63 13.09 0.26 5.25
C TYR A 63 13.18 -0.91 6.23
N ARG A 64 12.40 -0.82 7.31
CA ARG A 64 12.24 -1.89 8.31
C ARG A 64 10.86 -2.53 8.26
N SER A 65 9.91 -1.86 7.64
CA SER A 65 8.57 -2.38 7.38
C SER A 65 8.05 -1.92 6.02
N THR A 66 7.06 -2.63 5.49
CA THR A 66 6.36 -2.26 4.26
C THR A 66 4.87 -2.47 4.42
N VAL A 67 4.06 -1.56 3.93
CA VAL A 67 2.59 -1.63 3.90
C VAL A 67 2.08 -1.02 2.60
N ASP A 68 0.81 -1.28 2.25
CA ASP A 68 0.20 -0.72 1.05
C ASP A 68 0.83 -1.23 -0.26
N TRP A 69 0.45 -0.61 -1.36
CA TRP A 69 1.06 -0.85 -2.66
C TRP A 69 2.47 -0.23 -2.75
N PRO A 70 3.38 -0.81 -3.51
CA PRO A 70 3.31 -2.08 -4.28
C PRO A 70 3.45 -3.34 -3.43
N GLY A 71 3.98 -3.23 -2.18
CA GLY A 71 4.33 -4.35 -1.31
C GLY A 71 3.20 -5.38 -1.14
N ALA A 72 1.95 -4.91 -1.01
CA ALA A 72 0.79 -5.79 -0.84
C ALA A 72 0.55 -6.74 -2.03
N ARG A 73 1.00 -6.42 -3.24
CA ARG A 73 0.97 -7.35 -4.37
C ARG A 73 2.00 -8.48 -4.21
N PHE A 74 3.18 -8.14 -3.72
CA PHE A 74 4.33 -9.02 -3.64
C PHE A 74 4.50 -9.65 -2.24
N TRP A 75 3.41 -9.73 -1.48
CA TRP A 75 3.48 -10.19 -0.09
C TRP A 75 4.02 -11.62 0.05
N ARG A 76 3.76 -12.51 -0.94
CA ARG A 76 4.26 -13.89 -0.94
C ARG A 76 5.77 -13.91 -1.10
N GLU A 77 6.25 -13.26 -2.16
CA GLU A 77 7.67 -13.15 -2.48
C GLU A 77 8.44 -12.50 -1.32
N LEU A 78 7.85 -11.50 -0.68
CA LEU A 78 8.44 -10.84 0.50
C LEU A 78 8.42 -11.76 1.73
N ALA A 79 7.34 -12.51 1.96
CA ALA A 79 7.25 -13.44 3.09
C ALA A 79 8.24 -14.62 2.96
N ASP A 80 8.51 -15.04 1.73
CA ASP A 80 9.50 -16.07 1.40
C ASP A 80 10.93 -15.54 1.53
N HIS A 81 11.18 -14.30 1.06
CA HIS A 81 12.50 -13.67 1.11
C HIS A 81 12.89 -13.25 2.55
N TYR A 82 11.91 -12.83 3.36
CA TYR A 82 12.08 -12.45 4.76
C TYR A 82 11.33 -13.41 5.71
N PRO A 83 11.78 -14.65 5.88
CA PRO A 83 11.01 -15.69 6.60
C PRO A 83 10.82 -15.39 8.09
N SER A 84 11.64 -14.54 8.67
CA SER A 84 11.48 -14.07 10.07
C SER A 84 10.57 -12.84 10.21
N ALA A 85 10.16 -12.19 9.11
CA ALA A 85 9.28 -11.04 9.16
C ALA A 85 7.87 -11.45 9.60
N ARG A 86 7.25 -10.65 10.45
CA ARG A 86 5.83 -10.77 10.81
C ARG A 86 4.96 -10.17 9.70
N VAL A 87 3.78 -10.74 9.49
CA VAL A 87 2.85 -10.28 8.46
C VAL A 87 1.63 -9.65 9.12
N ILE A 88 1.20 -8.48 8.64
CA ILE A 88 -0.01 -7.80 9.10
C ILE A 88 -0.95 -7.65 7.91
N LEU A 89 -2.09 -8.32 7.97
CA LEU A 89 -3.16 -8.18 7.01
C LEU A 89 -4.15 -7.15 7.52
N THR A 90 -4.05 -5.91 7.04
CA THR A 90 -5.09 -4.93 7.35
C THR A 90 -6.37 -5.26 6.60
N VAL A 91 -7.49 -5.30 7.34
CA VAL A 91 -8.82 -5.63 6.81
C VAL A 91 -9.78 -4.46 6.97
N ARG A 92 -10.84 -4.50 6.20
CA ARG A 92 -11.94 -3.54 6.24
C ARG A 92 -13.20 -4.21 5.71
N ASP A 93 -14.36 -3.70 6.10
CA ASP A 93 -15.62 -4.06 5.44
C ASP A 93 -15.49 -3.95 3.91
N PRO A 94 -15.79 -5.02 3.14
CA PRO A 94 -15.52 -5.08 1.70
C PRO A 94 -16.20 -3.97 0.91
N GLU A 95 -17.46 -3.65 1.24
CA GLU A 95 -18.23 -2.61 0.57
C GLU A 95 -17.60 -1.23 0.79
N LYS A 96 -17.27 -0.91 2.03
CA LYS A 96 -16.60 0.34 2.40
C LYS A 96 -15.20 0.43 1.81
N TRP A 97 -14.50 -0.71 1.67
CA TRP A 97 -13.21 -0.75 0.99
C TRP A 97 -13.35 -0.42 -0.49
N TYR A 98 -14.29 -1.10 -1.20
CA TYR A 98 -14.51 -0.86 -2.62
C TYR A 98 -14.88 0.60 -2.90
N ASP A 99 -15.84 1.16 -2.16
CA ASP A 99 -16.27 2.55 -2.31
C ASP A 99 -15.11 3.53 -2.08
N SER A 100 -14.25 3.25 -1.09
CA SER A 100 -13.07 4.05 -0.84
C SER A 100 -12.03 3.94 -1.95
N ALA A 101 -11.70 2.74 -2.41
CA ALA A 101 -10.74 2.51 -3.48
C ALA A 101 -11.21 3.11 -4.80
N ARG A 102 -12.49 2.93 -5.15
CA ARG A 102 -13.11 3.47 -6.35
C ARG A 102 -13.08 4.99 -6.37
N SER A 103 -13.57 5.63 -5.29
CA SER A 103 -13.71 7.10 -5.23
C SER A 103 -12.39 7.85 -5.02
N THR A 104 -11.29 7.16 -4.73
CA THR A 104 -10.00 7.80 -4.52
C THR A 104 -8.98 7.36 -5.58
N LEU A 105 -8.48 6.12 -5.48
CA LEU A 105 -7.38 5.63 -6.29
C LEU A 105 -7.79 5.39 -7.75
N PHE A 106 -8.89 4.66 -7.96
CA PHE A 106 -9.34 4.30 -9.30
C PHE A 106 -9.82 5.52 -10.08
N GLN A 107 -10.61 6.39 -9.45
CA GLN A 107 -11.12 7.59 -10.08
C GLN A 107 -10.00 8.59 -10.47
N ALA A 108 -8.94 8.68 -9.65
CA ALA A 108 -7.78 9.53 -9.94
C ALA A 108 -7.05 9.10 -11.23
N ILE A 109 -6.98 7.79 -11.49
CA ILE A 109 -6.36 7.25 -12.71
C ILE A 109 -7.33 7.32 -13.91
N SER A 110 -8.61 7.04 -13.70
CA SER A 110 -9.63 7.06 -14.75
C SER A 110 -9.87 8.48 -15.30
N ASN A 111 -9.83 9.49 -14.44
CA ASN A 111 -10.05 10.91 -14.77
C ASN A 111 -8.74 11.66 -15.09
N ARG A 112 -7.68 10.93 -15.47
CA ARG A 112 -6.40 11.55 -15.78
C ARG A 112 -6.49 12.51 -16.98
N PRO A 113 -5.72 13.61 -17.00
CA PRO A 113 -5.63 14.50 -18.16
C PRO A 113 -5.15 13.75 -19.41
N ALA A 114 -5.66 14.17 -20.59
CA ALA A 114 -5.24 13.58 -21.86
C ALA A 114 -3.75 13.83 -22.18
N ARG A 115 -3.19 14.94 -21.65
CA ARG A 115 -1.76 15.25 -21.76
C ARG A 115 -1.13 15.19 -20.38
N MET A 116 -0.09 14.39 -20.25
CA MET A 116 0.66 14.19 -19.02
C MET A 116 2.17 14.22 -19.30
N SER A 117 2.96 14.55 -18.29
CA SER A 117 4.41 14.41 -18.39
C SER A 117 4.81 12.95 -18.53
N ALA A 118 5.99 12.68 -19.11
CA ALA A 118 6.53 11.33 -19.22
C ALA A 118 6.71 10.67 -17.82
N GLU A 119 7.01 11.48 -16.81
CA GLU A 119 7.15 11.01 -15.43
C GLU A 119 5.81 10.58 -14.82
N ALA A 120 4.76 11.41 -14.98
CA ALA A 120 3.42 11.05 -14.54
C ALA A 120 2.91 9.79 -15.27
N MET A 121 3.24 9.63 -16.54
CA MET A 121 2.88 8.43 -17.28
C MET A 121 3.58 7.19 -16.73
N ARG A 122 4.87 7.27 -16.33
CA ARG A 122 5.58 6.14 -15.68
C ARG A 122 4.92 5.72 -14.39
N VAL A 123 4.49 6.68 -13.54
CA VAL A 123 3.73 6.38 -12.31
C VAL A 123 2.46 5.61 -12.62
N ILE A 124 1.67 6.09 -13.60
CA ILE A 124 0.40 5.44 -13.98
C ILE A 124 0.63 4.05 -14.55
N THR A 125 1.63 3.88 -15.41
CA THR A 125 1.99 2.57 -15.97
C THR A 125 2.34 1.59 -14.84
N MET A 126 3.18 1.98 -13.91
CA MET A 126 3.51 1.16 -12.75
C MET A 126 2.26 0.83 -11.92
N MET A 127 1.40 1.81 -11.63
CA MET A 127 0.16 1.56 -10.87
C MET A 127 -0.81 0.63 -11.60
N ASN A 128 -0.93 0.74 -12.92
CA ASN A 128 -1.73 -0.19 -13.71
C ASN A 128 -1.16 -1.61 -13.61
N LEU A 129 0.11 -1.78 -13.88
CA LEU A 129 0.76 -3.09 -13.83
C LEU A 129 0.72 -3.70 -12.42
N VAL A 130 0.95 -2.91 -11.38
CA VAL A 130 0.95 -3.40 -9.99
C VAL A 130 -0.45 -3.67 -9.48
N VAL A 131 -1.41 -2.79 -9.74
CA VAL A 131 -2.73 -2.83 -9.09
C VAL A 131 -3.81 -3.26 -10.07
N TRP A 132 -4.15 -2.38 -11.03
CA TRP A 132 -5.39 -2.52 -11.79
C TRP A 132 -5.37 -3.70 -12.76
N ASP A 133 -4.31 -3.86 -13.52
CA ASP A 133 -4.15 -4.99 -14.44
C ASP A 133 -3.55 -6.20 -13.70
N GLY A 134 -2.59 -5.96 -12.83
CA GLY A 134 -1.85 -7.00 -12.13
C GLY A 134 -2.71 -7.79 -11.15
N VAL A 135 -3.43 -7.11 -10.27
CA VAL A 135 -4.27 -7.75 -9.24
C VAL A 135 -5.71 -7.90 -9.72
N PHE A 136 -6.32 -6.83 -10.24
CA PHE A 136 -7.74 -6.83 -10.62
C PHE A 136 -8.00 -7.21 -12.09
N LYS A 137 -6.96 -7.54 -12.87
CA LYS A 137 -7.05 -7.97 -14.27
C LYS A 137 -7.79 -6.97 -15.18
N GLY A 138 -7.66 -5.67 -14.88
CA GLY A 138 -8.36 -4.60 -15.60
C GLY A 138 -9.86 -4.48 -15.28
N CYS A 139 -10.40 -5.33 -14.43
CA CYS A 139 -11.83 -5.44 -14.16
C CYS A 139 -12.26 -4.78 -12.83
N PHE A 140 -11.48 -3.87 -12.26
CA PHE A 140 -11.82 -3.23 -10.97
C PHE A 140 -13.15 -2.46 -10.99
N ALA A 141 -13.59 -1.96 -12.15
CA ALA A 141 -14.87 -1.27 -12.29
C ALA A 141 -16.08 -2.20 -12.07
N ASP A 142 -15.92 -3.49 -12.32
CA ASP A 142 -16.87 -4.53 -11.91
C ASP A 142 -16.72 -4.75 -10.40
N LYS A 143 -17.77 -4.37 -9.67
CA LYS A 143 -17.76 -4.40 -8.19
C LYS A 143 -17.68 -5.83 -7.66
N ASP A 144 -18.44 -6.73 -8.23
CA ASP A 144 -18.51 -8.12 -7.75
C ASP A 144 -17.17 -8.81 -7.97
N HIS A 145 -16.53 -8.59 -9.12
CA HIS A 145 -15.17 -9.05 -9.38
C HIS A 145 -14.15 -8.44 -8.39
N ALA A 146 -14.22 -7.14 -8.15
CA ALA A 146 -13.29 -6.48 -7.24
C ALA A 146 -13.44 -6.98 -5.79
N LEU A 147 -14.68 -7.20 -5.33
CA LEU A 147 -14.97 -7.76 -4.00
C LEU A 147 -14.50 -9.21 -3.89
N GLN A 148 -14.69 -10.01 -4.93
CA GLN A 148 -14.19 -11.37 -5.00
C GLN A 148 -12.67 -11.41 -4.89
N VAL A 149 -11.94 -10.62 -5.68
CA VAL A 149 -10.47 -10.53 -5.63
C VAL A 149 -9.99 -10.11 -4.24
N PHE A 150 -10.66 -9.14 -3.61
CA PHE A 150 -10.33 -8.70 -2.25
C PHE A 150 -10.52 -9.81 -1.22
N ALA A 151 -11.63 -10.55 -1.30
CA ALA A 151 -11.91 -11.66 -0.40
C ALA A 151 -10.92 -12.82 -0.60
N GLU A 152 -10.63 -13.20 -1.84
CA GLU A 152 -9.68 -14.25 -2.19
C GLU A 152 -8.26 -13.91 -1.73
N HIS A 153 -7.83 -12.65 -1.89
CA HIS A 153 -6.55 -12.17 -1.37
C HIS A 153 -6.46 -12.32 0.15
N ASN A 154 -7.46 -11.82 0.88
CA ASN A 154 -7.48 -11.92 2.34
C ASN A 154 -7.49 -13.39 2.82
N ALA A 155 -8.24 -14.25 2.15
CA ALA A 155 -8.27 -15.68 2.44
C ALA A 155 -6.92 -16.36 2.14
N ALA A 156 -6.26 -15.97 1.05
CA ALA A 156 -4.95 -16.51 0.67
C ALA A 156 -3.88 -16.16 1.71
N VAL A 157 -3.81 -14.90 2.15
CA VAL A 157 -2.87 -14.47 3.20
C VAL A 157 -3.09 -15.29 4.48
N GLN A 158 -4.35 -15.44 4.91
CA GLN A 158 -4.69 -16.18 6.14
C GLN A 158 -4.40 -17.68 6.04
N ARG A 159 -4.47 -18.26 4.86
CA ARG A 159 -4.18 -19.67 4.62
C ARG A 159 -2.68 -19.96 4.53
N GLU A 160 -1.92 -19.05 3.93
CA GLU A 160 -0.52 -19.30 3.54
C GLU A 160 0.49 -18.81 4.59
N ILE A 161 0.12 -17.84 5.43
CA ILE A 161 0.97 -17.39 6.53
C ILE A 161 0.58 -18.09 7.82
N SER A 162 1.58 -18.63 8.52
CA SER A 162 1.35 -19.31 9.81
C SER A 162 0.78 -18.37 10.88
N ALA A 163 -0.07 -18.88 11.75
CA ALA A 163 -0.82 -18.07 12.72
C ALA A 163 0.07 -17.32 13.72
N ASP A 164 1.25 -17.82 14.01
CA ASP A 164 2.24 -17.17 14.88
C ASP A 164 2.94 -15.98 14.21
N ARG A 165 2.92 -15.91 12.87
CA ARG A 165 3.48 -14.82 12.06
C ARG A 165 2.45 -13.83 11.55
N LEU A 166 1.14 -14.11 11.69
CA LEU A 166 0.07 -13.33 11.09
C LEU A 166 -0.78 -12.59 12.11
N LEU A 167 -0.95 -11.29 11.90
CA LEU A 167 -2.02 -10.50 12.52
C LEU A 167 -3.04 -10.08 11.47
N VAL A 168 -4.30 -10.50 11.61
CA VAL A 168 -5.43 -9.92 10.87
C VAL A 168 -5.93 -8.71 11.66
N PHE A 169 -5.85 -7.53 11.08
CA PHE A 169 -5.95 -6.28 11.81
C PHE A 169 -6.94 -5.28 11.19
N ASP A 170 -7.99 -4.95 11.92
CA ASP A 170 -8.76 -3.75 11.65
C ASP A 170 -8.14 -2.60 12.45
N VAL A 171 -7.70 -1.54 11.76
CA VAL A 171 -7.07 -0.37 12.39
C VAL A 171 -8.00 0.36 13.39
N ALA A 172 -9.30 0.11 13.32
CA ALA A 172 -10.25 0.62 14.30
C ALA A 172 -10.05 0.03 15.71
N GLN A 173 -9.40 -1.14 15.82
CA GLN A 173 -9.06 -1.79 17.10
C GLN A 173 -7.98 -1.02 17.90
N GLY A 174 -7.24 -0.13 17.22
CA GLY A 174 -6.21 0.68 17.88
C GLY A 174 -4.95 -0.10 18.27
N TRP A 175 -4.28 0.36 19.34
CA TRP A 175 -2.97 -0.16 19.73
C TRP A 175 -2.96 -1.59 20.25
N GLY A 176 -3.99 -2.02 21.00
CA GLY A 176 -3.96 -3.28 21.74
C GLY A 176 -3.48 -4.47 20.90
N PRO A 177 -4.26 -4.93 19.89
CA PRO A 177 -3.89 -6.11 19.11
C PRO A 177 -2.54 -5.96 18.38
N LEU A 178 -2.20 -4.74 17.94
CA LEU A 178 -0.94 -4.48 17.24
C LEU A 178 0.26 -4.62 18.21
N CYS A 179 0.17 -4.01 19.38
CA CYS A 179 1.25 -4.06 20.38
C CYS A 179 1.42 -5.46 20.97
N ASP A 180 0.32 -6.17 21.23
CA ASP A 180 0.33 -7.56 21.69
C ASP A 180 1.03 -8.46 20.68
N PHE A 181 0.68 -8.34 19.41
CA PHE A 181 1.30 -9.10 18.34
C PHE A 181 2.80 -8.78 18.17
N LEU A 182 3.18 -7.53 18.30
CA LEU A 182 4.58 -7.11 18.15
C LEU A 182 5.41 -7.33 19.43
N GLY A 183 4.78 -7.59 20.57
CA GLY A 183 5.45 -7.76 21.86
C GLY A 183 6.06 -6.46 22.40
N VAL A 184 5.37 -5.34 22.19
CA VAL A 184 5.82 -4.01 22.60
C VAL A 184 4.80 -3.31 23.50
N PRO A 185 5.19 -2.40 24.39
CA PRO A 185 4.25 -1.66 25.21
C PRO A 185 3.32 -0.76 24.38
N VAL A 186 2.09 -0.58 24.86
CA VAL A 186 1.11 0.33 24.25
C VAL A 186 1.54 1.77 24.48
N PRO A 187 1.67 2.60 23.43
CA PRO A 187 1.96 4.04 23.58
C PRO A 187 0.88 4.79 24.34
N GLY A 188 1.26 5.88 25.00
CA GLY A 188 0.30 6.77 25.68
C GLY A 188 -0.52 7.64 24.74
N GLU A 189 -0.08 7.81 23.49
CA GLU A 189 -0.79 8.61 22.50
C GLU A 189 -1.91 7.81 21.83
N GLN A 190 -2.85 8.54 21.22
CA GLN A 190 -3.92 7.91 20.46
C GLN A 190 -3.37 7.21 19.21
N PHE A 191 -4.00 6.10 18.83
CA PHE A 191 -3.67 5.40 17.59
C PHE A 191 -3.84 6.34 16.38
N PRO A 192 -2.86 6.40 15.45
CA PRO A 192 -2.93 7.27 14.29
C PRO A 192 -4.15 6.97 13.42
N ARG A 193 -5.07 7.92 13.26
CA ARG A 193 -6.26 7.77 12.42
C ARG A 193 -6.23 8.80 11.29
N LEU A 194 -5.64 8.40 10.16
CA LEU A 194 -5.60 9.23 8.95
C LEU A 194 -6.55 8.68 7.87
N ASN A 195 -7.78 8.35 8.24
CA ASN A 195 -8.79 7.82 7.32
C ASN A 195 -9.66 8.92 6.68
N ASN A 196 -9.26 10.17 6.74
CA ASN A 196 -10.09 11.25 6.21
C ASN A 196 -9.88 11.34 4.68
N ARG A 197 -10.97 11.10 3.90
CA ARG A 197 -11.04 11.38 2.46
C ARG A 197 -10.50 12.77 2.14
N GLU A 198 -10.75 13.74 3.03
CA GLU A 198 -10.33 15.13 2.89
C GLU A 198 -8.82 15.29 3.03
N ALA A 199 -8.18 14.64 4.01
CA ALA A 199 -6.73 14.67 4.19
C ALA A 199 -5.99 14.00 3.02
N TYR A 200 -6.51 12.85 2.52
CA TYR A 200 -5.98 12.21 1.31
C TYR A 200 -6.15 13.10 0.08
N ALA A 201 -7.35 13.66 -0.12
CA ALA A 201 -7.64 14.54 -1.26
C ALA A 201 -6.85 15.86 -1.22
N ALA A 202 -6.58 16.40 -0.01
CA ALA A 202 -5.73 17.58 0.16
C ALA A 202 -4.27 17.26 -0.19
N LYS A 203 -3.71 16.20 0.39
CA LYS A 203 -2.33 15.75 0.14
C LYS A 203 -2.11 15.33 -1.32
N HIS A 204 -3.11 14.71 -1.93
CA HIS A 204 -3.06 14.34 -3.35
C HIS A 204 -3.14 15.57 -4.26
N ARG A 205 -4.00 16.55 -3.95
CA ARG A 205 -4.06 17.83 -4.69
C ARG A 205 -2.76 18.60 -4.60
N GLU A 206 -2.15 18.70 -3.42
CA GLU A 206 -0.84 19.37 -3.26
C GLU A 206 0.25 18.68 -4.09
N ARG A 207 0.29 17.35 -4.13
CA ARG A 207 1.26 16.59 -4.93
C ARG A 207 1.02 16.69 -6.42
N VAL A 208 -0.24 16.68 -6.86
CA VAL A 208 -0.61 16.89 -8.27
C VAL A 208 -0.28 18.31 -8.69
N VAL A 209 -0.59 19.31 -7.87
CA VAL A 209 -0.24 20.71 -8.13
C VAL A 209 1.28 20.91 -8.15
N ALA A 210 2.03 20.31 -7.22
CA ALA A 210 3.49 20.36 -7.23
C ALA A 210 4.09 19.69 -8.48
N ALA A 211 3.54 18.56 -8.92
CA ALA A 211 3.96 17.88 -10.15
C ALA A 211 3.64 18.69 -11.41
N MET A 212 2.51 19.42 -11.42
CA MET A 212 2.14 20.34 -12.53
C MET A 212 3.01 21.60 -12.53
N SER A 213 3.36 22.15 -11.37
CA SER A 213 4.21 23.34 -11.25
C SER A 213 5.67 23.07 -11.65
N ALA A 214 6.19 21.87 -11.38
CA ALA A 214 7.52 21.42 -11.80
C ALA A 214 7.63 21.21 -13.32
N SER A 215 6.50 21.16 -14.04
CA SER A 215 6.45 20.95 -15.50
C SER A 215 6.45 22.26 -16.31
N GLY A 216 6.59 23.43 -15.68
CA GLY A 216 6.74 24.72 -16.39
C GLY A 216 5.50 25.18 -17.19
N VAL A 217 4.34 24.63 -16.92
CA VAL A 217 3.08 25.08 -17.52
C VAL A 217 2.47 26.13 -16.59
N GLN A 218 2.72 27.40 -16.88
CA GLN A 218 1.90 28.50 -16.34
C GLN A 218 0.49 28.43 -16.93
N PRO A 219 -0.53 28.85 -16.16
CA PRO A 219 -1.92 28.76 -16.52
C PRO A 219 -2.29 29.55 -17.76
#